data_d5e36786542b2a6c548be9af68d946f2
#
_entry.id   d5e36786542b2a6c548be9af68d946f2
#
_cell.length_a   1.000
_cell.length_b   1.000
_cell.length_c   1.000
_cell.angle_alpha   90.00
_cell.angle_beta   90.00
_cell.angle_gamma   90.00
#
_symmetry.space_group_name_H-M   'P 1'
#
loop_
_entity.id
_entity.type
_entity.pdbx_description
1 polymer ?
#
loop_
_entity_poly.entity_id
_entity_poly.type
_entity_poly.pdbx_seq_one_letter_code
_entity_poly.pdbx_strand_id
1 'polypeptide(L)'
;MKIVADSKIPFLKGLLEPVAQEVLYVPGSDITNEVLRDAQVLLTRTRTRCDRHLLQGTAVKFIGTATIGTDHIDLDYCSHNGITVVNAPGCNAPAVAQWVHSTILQWLAAQPAPLDHPLTLGIVGVGHVGSIVARWAHQLGYRVLLNDPPLEEQATDTNSELLTLKSKLIDIYTLHRKCDIITFHTPLTRDGDYPTWHLCDEAFLNGLQRCRLIINAARGAVCDNEALLRWQGDIALDCWEGEPNINRELLEKAFVATPHIAGYSLQGKQRGTSMIIEALNRHFGWNITPVQASTPLKGAENVTPQTIIDSYNPLIDTAHLKSAPTTFESLRNNYPLRNELP
;
A
#
# COMPACT_ATOMS: atom_id res chain seq x y z
N MET A 1 -3.84 -4.44 32.78
CA MET A 1 -4.11 -4.85 31.40
C MET A 1 -2.81 -5.37 30.81
N LYS A 2 -2.86 -6.52 30.14
CA LYS A 2 -1.71 -7.10 29.41
C LYS A 2 -1.87 -6.83 27.92
N ILE A 3 -0.77 -6.39 27.32
CA ILE A 3 -0.66 -6.10 25.89
C ILE A 3 0.37 -7.03 25.26
N VAL A 4 0.04 -7.66 24.15
CA VAL A 4 1.01 -8.37 23.30
C VAL A 4 1.21 -7.56 22.02
N ALA A 5 2.47 -7.29 21.69
CA ALA A 5 2.82 -6.47 20.54
C ALA A 5 3.88 -7.13 19.66
N ASP A 6 3.72 -7.07 18.34
CA ASP A 6 4.78 -7.44 17.40
C ASP A 6 6.02 -6.55 17.64
N SER A 7 7.12 -7.18 18.04
CA SER A 7 8.39 -6.52 18.36
C SER A 7 8.98 -5.72 17.20
N LYS A 8 8.46 -5.90 15.99
CA LYS A 8 8.88 -5.19 14.77
C LYS A 8 7.97 -4.01 14.41
N ILE A 9 6.99 -3.64 15.25
CA ILE A 9 6.27 -2.37 15.07
C ILE A 9 7.25 -1.23 15.42
N PRO A 10 7.63 -0.38 14.45
CA PRO A 10 8.60 0.68 14.70
C PRO A 10 8.03 1.73 15.67
N PHE A 11 8.88 2.34 16.47
CA PHE A 11 8.56 3.45 17.39
C PHE A 11 7.52 3.14 18.47
N LEU A 12 7.15 1.86 18.69
CA LEU A 12 6.14 1.48 19.68
C LEU A 12 6.71 1.28 21.08
N LYS A 13 7.94 0.73 21.18
CA LYS A 13 8.56 0.39 22.45
C LYS A 13 8.77 1.63 23.32
N GLY A 14 8.37 1.54 24.58
CA GLY A 14 8.42 2.64 25.55
C GLY A 14 7.14 3.48 25.65
N LEU A 15 6.18 3.32 24.70
CA LEU A 15 4.95 4.10 24.72
C LEU A 15 3.84 3.46 25.55
N LEU A 16 3.81 2.14 25.66
CA LEU A 16 2.73 1.38 26.29
C LEU A 16 2.97 1.08 27.76
N GLU A 17 4.21 1.04 28.18
CA GLU A 17 4.63 0.66 29.53
C GLU A 17 4.06 1.58 30.64
N PRO A 18 3.84 2.90 30.40
CA PRO A 18 3.24 3.76 31.41
C PRO A 18 1.75 3.47 31.70
N VAL A 19 1.02 2.82 30.77
CA VAL A 19 -0.42 2.62 30.86
C VAL A 19 -0.84 1.15 31.01
N ALA A 20 0.07 0.22 30.69
CA ALA A 20 -0.17 -1.22 30.77
C ALA A 20 0.46 -1.82 32.03
N GLN A 21 -0.19 -2.85 32.56
CA GLN A 21 0.38 -3.63 33.66
C GLN A 21 1.53 -4.52 33.16
N GLU A 22 1.42 -5.01 31.93
CA GLU A 22 2.41 -5.86 31.27
C GLU A 22 2.40 -5.59 29.77
N VAL A 23 3.58 -5.43 29.16
CA VAL A 23 3.73 -5.36 27.71
C VAL A 23 4.72 -6.44 27.26
N LEU A 24 4.24 -7.37 26.46
CA LEU A 24 5.05 -8.45 25.90
C LEU A 24 5.34 -8.18 24.44
N TYR A 25 6.61 -7.97 24.09
CA TYR A 25 7.06 -7.80 22.70
C TYR A 25 7.60 -9.11 22.17
N VAL A 26 6.95 -9.67 21.15
CA VAL A 26 7.36 -10.92 20.48
C VAL A 26 7.37 -10.74 18.96
N PRO A 27 8.20 -11.51 18.23
CA PRO A 27 8.11 -11.53 16.77
C PRO A 27 6.68 -11.90 16.31
N GLY A 28 6.17 -11.28 15.26
CA GLY A 28 4.81 -11.55 14.79
C GLY A 28 4.53 -13.02 14.42
N SER A 29 5.56 -13.79 14.03
CA SER A 29 5.51 -15.23 13.80
C SER A 29 5.30 -16.05 15.08
N ASP A 30 5.69 -15.50 16.22
CA ASP A 30 5.72 -16.20 17.51
C ASP A 30 4.52 -15.84 18.39
N ILE A 31 3.61 -15.02 17.89
CA ILE A 31 2.34 -14.70 18.53
C ILE A 31 1.39 -15.90 18.34
N THR A 32 1.22 -16.67 19.41
CA THR A 32 0.36 -17.87 19.46
C THR A 32 -0.87 -17.65 20.33
N ASN A 33 -1.85 -18.54 20.25
CA ASN A 33 -3.02 -18.52 21.10
C ASN A 33 -2.64 -18.56 22.60
N GLU A 34 -1.61 -19.34 22.96
CA GLU A 34 -1.14 -19.44 24.33
C GLU A 34 -0.56 -18.11 24.83
N VAL A 35 0.23 -17.40 24.00
CA VAL A 35 0.79 -16.08 24.29
C VAL A 35 -0.33 -15.05 24.51
N LEU A 36 -1.46 -15.20 23.79
CA LEU A 36 -2.61 -14.28 23.86
C LEU A 36 -3.64 -14.63 24.94
N ARG A 37 -3.51 -15.75 25.64
CA ARG A 37 -4.56 -16.30 26.52
C ARG A 37 -5.15 -15.25 27.48
N ASP A 38 -4.32 -14.47 28.13
CA ASP A 38 -4.69 -13.45 29.12
C ASP A 38 -4.44 -12.00 28.65
N ALA A 39 -4.08 -11.82 27.40
CA ALA A 39 -3.86 -10.48 26.80
C ALA A 39 -5.18 -9.86 26.36
N GLN A 40 -5.45 -8.61 26.73
CA GLN A 40 -6.63 -7.86 26.30
C GLN A 40 -6.40 -7.11 24.99
N VAL A 41 -5.15 -6.80 24.67
CA VAL A 41 -4.78 -6.04 23.48
C VAL A 41 -3.72 -6.81 22.68
N LEU A 42 -3.95 -6.93 21.37
CA LEU A 42 -2.97 -7.42 20.41
C LEU A 42 -2.60 -6.27 19.45
N LEU A 43 -1.31 -5.94 19.37
CA LEU A 43 -0.79 -5.02 18.37
C LEU A 43 0.08 -5.80 17.38
N THR A 44 -0.29 -5.76 16.11
CA THR A 44 0.29 -6.64 15.10
C THR A 44 0.66 -5.91 13.81
N ARG A 45 1.24 -6.67 12.90
CA ARG A 45 1.46 -6.36 11.48
C ARG A 45 1.03 -7.56 10.66
N THR A 46 1.30 -7.55 9.37
CA THR A 46 0.85 -8.57 8.40
C THR A 46 1.33 -10.01 8.65
N ARG A 47 2.26 -10.23 9.59
CA ARG A 47 2.83 -11.56 9.88
C ARG A 47 1.99 -12.44 10.80
N THR A 48 1.16 -11.84 11.61
CA THR A 48 0.28 -12.55 12.54
C THR A 48 -1.08 -12.72 11.89
N ARG A 49 -1.44 -13.92 11.55
CA ARG A 49 -2.79 -14.23 11.06
C ARG A 49 -3.75 -14.25 12.23
N CYS A 50 -4.63 -13.28 12.32
CA CYS A 50 -5.61 -13.11 13.38
C CYS A 50 -6.94 -13.72 12.95
N ASP A 51 -7.05 -15.04 13.06
CA ASP A 51 -8.25 -15.79 12.75
C ASP A 51 -8.79 -16.51 14.01
N ARG A 52 -9.86 -17.29 13.82
CA ARG A 52 -10.45 -18.08 14.89
C ARG A 52 -9.42 -18.95 15.61
N HIS A 53 -8.48 -19.56 14.89
CA HIS A 53 -7.50 -20.45 15.50
C HIS A 53 -6.60 -19.71 16.50
N LEU A 54 -6.18 -18.50 16.15
CA LEU A 54 -5.37 -17.67 17.04
C LEU A 54 -6.17 -17.07 18.19
N LEU A 55 -7.43 -16.66 17.97
CA LEU A 55 -8.16 -15.79 18.89
C LEU A 55 -9.14 -16.52 19.81
N GLN A 56 -9.56 -17.75 19.47
CA GLN A 56 -10.57 -18.48 20.24
C GLN A 56 -10.08 -18.77 21.67
N GLY A 57 -10.88 -18.40 22.67
CA GLY A 57 -10.57 -18.66 24.08
C GLY A 57 -9.54 -17.70 24.68
N THR A 58 -9.10 -16.68 23.95
CA THR A 58 -8.22 -15.62 24.47
C THR A 58 -9.05 -14.51 25.12
N ALA A 59 -8.37 -13.65 25.90
CA ALA A 59 -8.98 -12.46 26.52
C ALA A 59 -8.96 -11.23 25.59
N VAL A 60 -8.51 -11.35 24.33
CA VAL A 60 -8.34 -10.23 23.39
C VAL A 60 -9.67 -9.53 23.12
N LYS A 61 -9.68 -8.21 23.29
CA LYS A 61 -10.82 -7.30 23.03
C LYS A 61 -10.48 -6.21 22.01
N PHE A 62 -9.19 -5.99 21.75
CA PHE A 62 -8.73 -4.99 20.80
C PHE A 62 -7.56 -5.52 19.97
N ILE A 63 -7.64 -5.38 18.67
CA ILE A 63 -6.55 -5.66 17.73
C ILE A 63 -6.22 -4.36 17.01
N GLY A 64 -4.97 -3.90 17.13
CA GLY A 64 -4.42 -2.79 16.35
C GLY A 64 -3.38 -3.31 15.36
N THR A 65 -3.57 -3.05 14.07
CA THR A 65 -2.52 -3.35 13.08
C THR A 65 -1.87 -2.09 12.54
N ALA A 66 -0.55 -1.95 12.74
CA ALA A 66 0.23 -0.80 12.23
C ALA A 66 0.49 -0.91 10.71
N THR A 67 -0.55 -1.35 9.97
CA THR A 67 -0.57 -1.54 8.52
C THR A 67 -1.89 -1.04 7.94
N ILE A 68 -1.95 -0.83 6.62
CA ILE A 68 -3.16 -0.37 5.95
C ILE A 68 -4.13 -1.53 5.76
N GLY A 69 -3.64 -2.63 5.16
CA GLY A 69 -4.46 -3.80 4.88
C GLY A 69 -4.77 -4.63 6.11
N THR A 70 -5.94 -5.24 6.10
CA THR A 70 -6.44 -6.16 7.13
C THR A 70 -6.57 -7.60 6.62
N ASP A 71 -5.97 -7.91 5.49
CA ASP A 71 -6.07 -9.21 4.81
C ASP A 71 -5.64 -10.41 5.69
N HIS A 72 -4.87 -10.14 6.75
CA HIS A 72 -4.41 -11.10 7.75
C HIS A 72 -5.33 -11.22 8.97
N ILE A 73 -6.45 -10.47 9.01
CA ILE A 73 -7.39 -10.44 10.14
C ILE A 73 -8.77 -10.91 9.66
N ASP A 74 -9.34 -11.91 10.33
CA ASP A 74 -10.71 -12.33 10.15
C ASP A 74 -11.66 -11.33 10.83
N LEU A 75 -12.09 -10.34 10.04
CA LEU A 75 -12.94 -9.24 10.52
C LEU A 75 -14.31 -9.75 10.99
N ASP A 76 -14.86 -10.77 10.32
CA ASP A 76 -16.15 -11.34 10.65
C ASP A 76 -16.08 -12.06 12.00
N TYR A 77 -15.06 -12.88 12.19
CA TYR A 77 -14.82 -13.52 13.49
C TYR A 77 -14.65 -12.48 14.61
N CYS A 78 -13.83 -11.45 14.37
CA CYS A 78 -13.61 -10.37 15.34
C CYS A 78 -14.91 -9.66 15.71
N SER A 79 -15.71 -9.28 14.74
CA SER A 79 -16.99 -8.62 14.92
C SER A 79 -17.96 -9.47 15.74
N HIS A 80 -18.13 -10.76 15.41
CA HIS A 80 -19.00 -11.67 16.12
C HIS A 80 -18.56 -11.96 17.57
N ASN A 81 -17.27 -11.75 17.89
CA ASN A 81 -16.73 -11.99 19.22
C ASN A 81 -16.49 -10.70 20.04
N GLY A 82 -16.96 -9.54 19.54
CA GLY A 82 -16.83 -8.26 20.22
C GLY A 82 -15.37 -7.78 20.32
N ILE A 83 -14.53 -8.14 19.35
CA ILE A 83 -13.14 -7.69 19.25
C ILE A 83 -13.11 -6.48 18.34
N THR A 84 -12.68 -5.34 18.87
CA THR A 84 -12.47 -4.12 18.09
C THR A 84 -11.20 -4.26 17.25
N VAL A 85 -11.31 -4.03 15.94
CA VAL A 85 -10.16 -4.04 15.03
C VAL A 85 -9.91 -2.63 14.50
N VAL A 86 -8.66 -2.17 14.57
CA VAL A 86 -8.23 -0.87 14.03
C VAL A 86 -6.97 -1.07 13.19
N ASN A 87 -6.94 -0.41 12.05
CA ASN A 87 -5.79 -0.36 11.14
C ASN A 87 -5.29 1.09 10.96
N ALA A 88 -4.28 1.29 10.12
CA ALA A 88 -3.69 2.59 9.85
C ALA A 88 -3.89 3.02 8.38
N PRO A 89 -5.13 3.33 7.93
CA PRO A 89 -5.41 3.66 6.55
C PRO A 89 -4.67 4.94 6.10
N GLY A 90 -4.05 4.90 4.92
CA GLY A 90 -3.35 6.05 4.34
C GLY A 90 -2.01 6.42 4.98
N CYS A 91 -1.56 5.76 6.04
CA CYS A 91 -0.35 6.14 6.77
C CYS A 91 0.91 6.21 5.88
N ASN A 92 0.98 5.43 4.81
CA ASN A 92 2.12 5.35 3.90
C ASN A 92 1.78 5.83 2.47
N ALA A 93 0.63 6.44 2.25
CA ALA A 93 0.18 6.81 0.91
C ALA A 93 1.17 7.73 0.16
N PRO A 94 1.84 8.72 0.79
CA PRO A 94 2.87 9.51 0.12
C PRO A 94 4.06 8.67 -0.35
N ALA A 95 4.49 7.67 0.44
CA ALA A 95 5.57 6.78 0.05
C ALA A 95 5.24 5.95 -1.19
N VAL A 96 4.01 5.44 -1.28
CA VAL A 96 3.54 4.70 -2.47
C VAL A 96 3.47 5.63 -3.68
N ALA A 97 2.96 6.85 -3.53
CA ALA A 97 2.94 7.84 -4.61
C ALA A 97 4.36 8.18 -5.09
N GLN A 98 5.32 8.33 -4.17
CA GLN A 98 6.74 8.52 -4.49
C GLN A 98 7.29 7.36 -5.33
N TRP A 99 7.00 6.11 -4.93
CA TRP A 99 7.40 4.91 -5.66
C TRP A 99 6.81 4.89 -7.08
N VAL A 100 5.51 5.19 -7.23
CA VAL A 100 4.81 5.22 -8.51
C VAL A 100 5.43 6.25 -9.45
N HIS A 101 5.60 7.50 -8.98
CA HIS A 101 6.15 8.56 -9.82
C HIS A 101 7.63 8.36 -10.13
N SER A 102 8.42 7.83 -9.18
CA SER A 102 9.81 7.42 -9.46
C SER A 102 9.86 6.35 -10.54
N THR A 103 8.97 5.35 -10.48
CA THR A 103 8.83 4.31 -11.50
C THR A 103 8.51 4.91 -12.88
N ILE A 104 7.51 5.80 -12.94
CA ILE A 104 7.12 6.48 -14.20
C ILE A 104 8.30 7.24 -14.79
N LEU A 105 9.00 8.02 -13.98
CA LEU A 105 10.14 8.84 -14.46
C LEU A 105 11.31 7.97 -14.95
N GLN A 106 11.64 6.88 -14.24
CA GLN A 106 12.67 5.92 -14.69
C GLN A 106 12.25 5.23 -15.99
N TRP A 107 10.97 4.87 -16.12
CA TRP A 107 10.45 4.26 -17.33
C TRP A 107 10.49 5.23 -18.51
N LEU A 108 10.09 6.49 -18.33
CA LEU A 108 10.17 7.53 -19.37
C LEU A 108 11.61 7.78 -19.82
N ALA A 109 12.57 7.81 -18.88
CA ALA A 109 13.98 7.97 -19.18
C ALA A 109 14.58 6.78 -19.97
N ALA A 110 14.02 5.59 -19.83
CA ALA A 110 14.44 4.39 -20.54
C ALA A 110 13.83 4.27 -21.96
N GLN A 111 12.87 5.13 -22.31
CA GLN A 111 12.26 5.06 -23.65
C GLN A 111 13.23 5.55 -24.73
N PRO A 112 13.22 4.94 -25.92
CA PRO A 112 14.12 5.29 -27.03
C PRO A 112 13.87 6.71 -27.58
N ALA A 113 12.67 7.24 -27.38
CA ALA A 113 12.28 8.60 -27.74
C ALA A 113 11.26 9.14 -26.75
N PRO A 114 11.25 10.48 -26.52
CA PRO A 114 10.19 11.11 -25.74
C PRO A 114 8.80 10.86 -26.36
N LEU A 115 7.77 10.93 -25.53
CA LEU A 115 6.39 10.94 -26.03
C LEU A 115 6.16 12.21 -26.86
N ASP A 116 5.46 12.08 -27.96
CA ASP A 116 5.07 13.18 -28.86
C ASP A 116 3.84 13.96 -28.36
N HIS A 117 3.33 13.59 -27.21
CA HIS A 117 2.15 14.16 -26.56
C HIS A 117 2.33 14.14 -25.03
N PRO A 118 1.55 14.93 -24.27
CA PRO A 118 1.53 14.87 -22.82
C PRO A 118 1.11 13.48 -22.33
N LEU A 119 1.90 12.92 -21.37
CA LEU A 119 1.60 11.64 -20.76
C LEU A 119 0.18 11.59 -20.21
N THR A 120 -0.57 10.55 -20.57
CA THR A 120 -1.88 10.29 -20.01
C THR A 120 -1.80 9.12 -19.02
N LEU A 121 -1.99 9.43 -17.72
CA LEU A 121 -1.96 8.48 -16.61
C LEU A 121 -3.38 8.07 -16.22
N GLY A 122 -3.69 6.78 -16.33
CA GLY A 122 -4.90 6.16 -15.79
C GLY A 122 -4.68 5.69 -14.36
N ILE A 123 -5.58 6.06 -13.47
CA ILE A 123 -5.52 5.68 -12.05
C ILE A 123 -6.78 4.89 -11.72
N VAL A 124 -6.62 3.62 -11.34
CA VAL A 124 -7.70 2.73 -10.93
C VAL A 124 -7.67 2.60 -9.41
N GLY A 125 -8.73 3.07 -8.74
CA GLY A 125 -8.80 3.27 -7.30
C GLY A 125 -8.27 4.64 -6.86
N VAL A 126 -9.16 5.50 -6.35
CA VAL A 126 -8.88 6.92 -6.02
C VAL A 126 -9.03 7.18 -4.53
N GLY A 127 -8.61 6.20 -3.72
CA GLY A 127 -8.52 6.31 -2.26
C GLY A 127 -7.31 7.14 -1.80
N HIS A 128 -6.78 6.82 -0.61
CA HIS A 128 -5.65 7.55 -0.02
C HIS A 128 -4.41 7.62 -0.93
N VAL A 129 -4.08 6.53 -1.60
CA VAL A 129 -2.91 6.50 -2.51
C VAL A 129 -3.23 7.15 -3.84
N GLY A 130 -4.28 6.70 -4.52
CA GLY A 130 -4.63 7.18 -5.86
C GLY A 130 -4.86 8.69 -5.93
N SER A 131 -5.41 9.30 -4.86
CA SER A 131 -5.59 10.76 -4.78
C SER A 131 -4.26 11.51 -4.73
N ILE A 132 -3.25 11.02 -4.00
CA ILE A 132 -1.92 11.64 -3.97
C ILE A 132 -1.21 11.45 -5.32
N VAL A 133 -1.29 10.24 -5.90
CA VAL A 133 -0.76 9.97 -7.24
C VAL A 133 -1.36 10.91 -8.26
N ALA A 134 -2.69 11.13 -8.23
CA ALA A 134 -3.37 12.06 -9.13
C ALA A 134 -2.90 13.51 -8.93
N ARG A 135 -2.78 13.96 -7.68
CA ARG A 135 -2.31 15.32 -7.35
C ARG A 135 -0.90 15.58 -7.88
N TRP A 136 0.03 14.66 -7.63
CA TRP A 136 1.40 14.78 -8.12
C TRP A 136 1.48 14.69 -9.65
N ALA A 137 0.67 13.82 -10.27
CA ALA A 137 0.58 13.74 -11.72
C ALA A 137 0.17 15.08 -12.36
N HIS A 138 -0.80 15.78 -11.76
CA HIS A 138 -1.18 17.12 -12.22
C HIS A 138 -0.04 18.14 -12.06
N GLN A 139 0.69 18.12 -10.93
CA GLN A 139 1.85 19.00 -10.72
C GLN A 139 2.96 18.74 -11.75
N LEU A 140 3.11 17.48 -12.18
CA LEU A 140 4.05 17.07 -13.21
C LEU A 140 3.57 17.37 -14.66
N GLY A 141 2.37 17.93 -14.83
CA GLY A 141 1.80 18.25 -16.14
C GLY A 141 1.22 17.05 -16.88
N TYR A 142 0.95 15.94 -16.22
CA TYR A 142 0.32 14.77 -16.85
C TYR A 142 -1.18 15.01 -17.03
N ARG A 143 -1.74 14.42 -18.09
CA ARG A 143 -3.19 14.25 -18.21
C ARG A 143 -3.62 13.07 -17.33
N VAL A 144 -4.53 13.32 -16.41
CA VAL A 144 -4.98 12.31 -15.43
C VAL A 144 -6.40 11.86 -15.76
N LEU A 145 -6.61 10.55 -15.80
CA LEU A 145 -7.90 9.90 -15.93
C LEU A 145 -8.12 8.98 -14.74
N LEU A 146 -9.26 9.13 -14.05
CA LEU A 146 -9.57 8.44 -12.81
C LEU A 146 -10.67 7.41 -13.03
N ASN A 147 -10.53 6.23 -12.45
CA ASN A 147 -11.58 5.22 -12.40
C ASN A 147 -11.74 4.70 -10.97
N ASP A 148 -12.91 4.93 -10.39
CA ASP A 148 -13.30 4.42 -9.07
C ASP A 148 -14.83 4.37 -9.01
N PRO A 149 -15.46 3.27 -9.52
CA PRO A 149 -16.91 3.16 -9.55
C PRO A 149 -17.59 3.31 -8.18
N PRO A 150 -17.10 2.71 -7.08
CA PRO A 150 -17.66 2.95 -5.75
C PRO A 150 -17.66 4.43 -5.34
N LEU A 151 -16.59 5.15 -5.67
CA LEU A 151 -16.51 6.58 -5.39
C LEU A 151 -17.46 7.39 -6.27
N GLU A 152 -17.63 7.00 -7.54
CA GLU A 152 -18.55 7.63 -8.47
C GLU A 152 -20.01 7.54 -7.99
N GLU A 153 -20.42 6.38 -7.47
CA GLU A 153 -21.75 6.17 -6.90
C GLU A 153 -22.01 6.98 -5.63
N GLN A 154 -20.96 7.15 -4.79
CA GLN A 154 -21.07 7.92 -3.55
C GLN A 154 -21.01 9.43 -3.78
N ALA A 155 -20.54 9.87 -4.93
CA ALA A 155 -20.37 11.29 -5.26
C ALA A 155 -21.71 11.99 -5.61
N THR A 156 -22.69 11.90 -4.73
CA THR A 156 -23.95 12.66 -4.83
C THR A 156 -23.82 14.12 -4.44
N ASP A 157 -22.67 14.54 -3.88
CA ASP A 157 -22.43 15.92 -3.43
C ASP A 157 -21.06 16.46 -3.84
N THR A 158 -21.07 17.69 -4.31
CA THR A 158 -20.06 18.48 -5.00
C THR A 158 -18.81 18.87 -4.17
N ASN A 159 -18.52 18.24 -3.06
CA ASN A 159 -17.52 18.71 -2.08
C ASN A 159 -16.29 17.82 -1.88
N SER A 160 -15.89 16.96 -2.83
CA SER A 160 -14.62 16.26 -2.69
C SER A 160 -13.48 17.11 -3.28
N GLU A 161 -12.34 17.21 -2.57
CA GLU A 161 -11.09 17.80 -3.07
C GLU A 161 -10.66 17.22 -4.45
N LEU A 162 -11.10 16.00 -4.76
CA LEU A 162 -10.85 15.29 -6.02
C LEU A 162 -11.57 15.92 -7.21
N LEU A 163 -12.77 16.50 -7.00
CA LEU A 163 -13.49 17.24 -8.05
C LEU A 163 -12.82 18.58 -8.35
N THR A 164 -12.06 19.14 -7.40
CA THR A 164 -11.28 20.37 -7.61
C THR A 164 -10.04 20.13 -8.48
N LEU A 165 -9.57 18.87 -8.61
CA LEU A 165 -8.41 18.51 -9.44
C LEU A 165 -8.69 18.50 -10.95
N LYS A 166 -9.86 18.99 -11.43
CA LYS A 166 -10.25 18.96 -12.85
C LYS A 166 -10.22 17.56 -13.50
N SER A 167 -10.14 16.50 -12.69
CA SER A 167 -10.18 15.12 -13.15
C SER A 167 -11.60 14.60 -13.08
N LYS A 168 -12.06 14.00 -14.16
CA LYS A 168 -13.36 13.37 -14.22
C LYS A 168 -13.21 11.87 -13.97
N LEU A 169 -14.08 11.32 -13.12
CA LEU A 169 -14.24 9.86 -13.06
C LEU A 169 -14.75 9.36 -14.42
N ILE A 170 -14.18 8.28 -14.90
CA ILE A 170 -14.49 7.68 -16.21
C ILE A 170 -14.59 6.18 -16.10
N ASP A 171 -15.30 5.59 -17.06
CA ASP A 171 -15.40 4.16 -17.20
C ASP A 171 -14.06 3.51 -17.62
N ILE A 172 -13.93 2.23 -17.35
CA ILE A 172 -12.70 1.45 -17.61
C ILE A 172 -12.37 1.39 -19.13
N TYR A 173 -13.37 1.38 -20.00
CA TYR A 173 -13.15 1.33 -21.45
C TYR A 173 -12.54 2.63 -21.99
N THR A 174 -12.83 3.75 -21.32
CA THR A 174 -12.18 5.04 -21.64
C THR A 174 -10.72 5.04 -21.22
N LEU A 175 -10.36 4.40 -20.08
CA LEU A 175 -8.95 4.18 -19.70
C LEU A 175 -8.23 3.37 -20.78
N HIS A 176 -8.80 2.24 -21.24
CA HIS A 176 -8.22 1.38 -22.26
C HIS A 176 -7.79 2.13 -23.52
N ARG A 177 -8.63 3.07 -23.96
CA ARG A 177 -8.38 3.81 -25.21
C ARG A 177 -7.40 4.96 -25.11
N LYS A 178 -7.23 5.55 -23.92
CA LYS A 178 -6.60 6.87 -23.80
C LYS A 178 -5.31 6.89 -22.97
N CYS A 179 -5.08 5.93 -22.09
CA CYS A 179 -3.94 5.95 -21.19
C CYS A 179 -2.67 5.41 -21.83
N ASP A 180 -1.56 6.03 -21.54
CA ASP A 180 -0.21 5.56 -21.87
C ASP A 180 0.33 4.66 -20.74
N ILE A 181 -0.08 4.96 -19.50
CA ILE A 181 0.26 4.22 -18.29
C ILE A 181 -1.02 4.02 -17.47
N ILE A 182 -1.19 2.83 -16.86
CA ILE A 182 -2.26 2.57 -15.90
C ILE A 182 -1.66 2.08 -14.60
N THR A 183 -2.13 2.64 -13.46
CA THR A 183 -1.69 2.27 -12.12
C THR A 183 -2.87 1.89 -11.25
N PHE A 184 -2.70 0.80 -10.47
CA PHE A 184 -3.75 0.24 -9.61
C PHE A 184 -3.51 0.57 -8.14
N HIS A 185 -4.56 1.07 -7.45
CA HIS A 185 -4.55 1.44 -6.03
C HIS A 185 -5.83 1.00 -5.31
N THR A 186 -6.42 -0.10 -5.77
CA THR A 186 -7.65 -0.69 -5.20
C THR A 186 -7.33 -1.60 -4.00
N PRO A 187 -8.27 -1.81 -3.07
CA PRO A 187 -8.23 -2.97 -2.18
C PRO A 187 -8.34 -4.26 -3.02
N LEU A 188 -8.06 -5.41 -2.41
CA LEU A 188 -8.33 -6.71 -3.02
C LEU A 188 -9.67 -7.24 -2.51
N THR A 189 -10.66 -7.33 -3.39
CA THR A 189 -11.99 -7.87 -3.11
C THR A 189 -12.34 -8.97 -4.12
N ARG A 190 -13.05 -10.00 -3.67
CA ARG A 190 -13.51 -11.10 -4.54
C ARG A 190 -14.99 -11.02 -4.84
N ASP A 191 -15.73 -10.35 -3.98
CA ASP A 191 -17.19 -10.26 -3.96
C ASP A 191 -17.64 -8.80 -3.99
N GLY A 192 -18.96 -8.55 -4.16
CA GLY A 192 -19.57 -7.24 -4.27
C GLY A 192 -19.71 -6.80 -5.71
N ASP A 193 -20.21 -5.57 -5.89
CA ASP A 193 -20.55 -5.04 -7.23
C ASP A 193 -19.31 -4.71 -8.07
N TYR A 194 -18.17 -4.47 -7.41
CA TYR A 194 -16.91 -4.08 -8.04
C TYR A 194 -15.74 -4.92 -7.53
N PRO A 195 -15.70 -6.24 -7.83
CA PRO A 195 -14.58 -7.09 -7.41
C PRO A 195 -13.28 -6.66 -8.10
N THR A 196 -12.18 -6.74 -7.38
CA THR A 196 -10.87 -6.30 -7.86
C THR A 196 -9.86 -7.44 -8.03
N TRP A 197 -10.24 -8.65 -7.64
CA TRP A 197 -9.44 -9.85 -7.89
C TRP A 197 -9.33 -10.09 -9.39
N HIS A 198 -8.10 -10.12 -9.90
CA HIS A 198 -7.79 -10.22 -11.33
C HIS A 198 -8.50 -9.15 -12.18
N LEU A 199 -8.66 -7.94 -11.63
CA LEU A 199 -9.22 -6.81 -12.36
C LEU A 199 -8.41 -6.49 -13.62
N CYS A 200 -7.08 -6.65 -13.55
CA CYS A 200 -6.18 -6.57 -14.69
C CYS A 200 -5.91 -8.00 -15.20
N ASP A 201 -6.88 -8.58 -15.88
CA ASP A 201 -6.84 -9.88 -16.51
C ASP A 201 -6.48 -9.78 -18.01
N GLU A 202 -6.55 -10.90 -18.72
CA GLU A 202 -6.29 -10.97 -20.17
C GLU A 202 -7.28 -10.11 -20.97
N ALA A 203 -8.56 -10.06 -20.58
CA ALA A 203 -9.56 -9.25 -21.26
C ALA A 203 -9.30 -7.76 -21.10
N PHE A 204 -8.91 -7.34 -19.88
CA PHE A 204 -8.46 -5.98 -19.59
C PHE A 204 -7.27 -5.60 -20.47
N LEU A 205 -6.22 -6.41 -20.48
CA LEU A 205 -4.99 -6.14 -21.22
C LEU A 205 -5.20 -6.11 -22.74
N ASN A 206 -6.04 -7.00 -23.26
CA ASN A 206 -6.40 -7.02 -24.69
C ASN A 206 -7.26 -5.80 -25.09
N GLY A 207 -7.94 -5.14 -24.17
CA GLY A 207 -8.69 -3.90 -24.42
C GLY A 207 -7.80 -2.66 -24.57
N LEU A 208 -6.53 -2.74 -24.16
CA LEU A 208 -5.60 -1.60 -24.15
C LEU A 208 -5.16 -1.23 -25.57
N GLN A 209 -5.28 0.04 -25.94
CA GLN A 209 -4.91 0.51 -27.29
C GLN A 209 -3.59 1.27 -27.32
N ARG A 210 -3.25 1.95 -26.23
CA ARG A 210 -2.06 2.83 -26.15
C ARG A 210 -1.18 2.53 -24.97
N CYS A 211 -1.70 1.82 -23.97
CA CYS A 211 -0.99 1.60 -22.72
C CYS A 211 0.28 0.79 -22.97
N ARG A 212 1.38 1.27 -22.41
CA ARG A 212 2.71 0.69 -22.55
C ARG A 212 3.30 0.25 -21.22
N LEU A 213 2.72 0.72 -20.08
CA LEU A 213 3.18 0.36 -18.75
C LEU A 213 1.98 0.12 -17.83
N ILE A 214 1.96 -1.03 -17.19
CA ILE A 214 1.05 -1.37 -16.08
C ILE A 214 1.83 -1.31 -14.76
N ILE A 215 1.28 -0.61 -13.77
CA ILE A 215 1.88 -0.45 -12.44
C ILE A 215 0.94 -1.05 -11.38
N ASN A 216 1.44 -1.98 -10.55
CA ASN A 216 0.68 -2.51 -9.42
C ASN A 216 1.46 -2.34 -8.11
N ALA A 217 1.02 -1.38 -7.28
CA ALA A 217 1.47 -1.17 -5.91
C ALA A 217 0.30 -1.28 -4.91
N ALA A 218 -0.75 -2.01 -5.28
CA ALA A 218 -1.95 -2.23 -4.47
C ALA A 218 -1.91 -3.60 -3.75
N ARG A 219 -2.34 -4.66 -4.45
CA ARG A 219 -2.26 -6.06 -4.04
C ARG A 219 -1.90 -6.92 -5.24
N GLY A 220 -1.10 -7.96 -5.03
CA GLY A 220 -0.62 -8.82 -6.12
C GLY A 220 -1.73 -9.33 -7.01
N ALA A 221 -2.74 -9.97 -6.42
CA ALA A 221 -3.86 -10.58 -7.14
C ALA A 221 -4.89 -9.56 -7.73
N VAL A 222 -4.60 -8.26 -7.73
CA VAL A 222 -5.33 -7.29 -8.57
C VAL A 222 -4.97 -7.48 -10.05
N CYS A 223 -3.75 -7.91 -10.33
CA CYS A 223 -3.30 -8.24 -11.68
C CYS A 223 -3.05 -9.75 -11.79
N ASP A 224 -3.57 -10.37 -12.83
CA ASP A 224 -3.32 -11.77 -13.14
C ASP A 224 -1.90 -11.95 -13.67
N ASN A 225 -1.08 -12.73 -12.96
CA ASN A 225 0.31 -13.01 -13.33
C ASN A 225 0.45 -13.61 -14.73
N GLU A 226 -0.42 -14.56 -15.08
CA GLU A 226 -0.37 -15.25 -16.38
C GLU A 226 -0.74 -14.32 -17.53
N ALA A 227 -1.71 -13.43 -17.29
CA ALA A 227 -2.08 -12.41 -18.26
C ALA A 227 -0.93 -11.39 -18.46
N LEU A 228 -0.31 -10.94 -17.37
CA LEU A 228 0.84 -10.02 -17.42
C LEU A 228 2.04 -10.66 -18.14
N LEU A 229 2.28 -11.96 -17.97
CA LEU A 229 3.36 -12.66 -18.69
C LEU A 229 3.16 -12.63 -20.20
N ARG A 230 1.94 -12.80 -20.69
CA ARG A 230 1.61 -12.79 -22.12
C ARG A 230 1.53 -11.40 -22.74
N TRP A 231 1.25 -10.38 -21.93
CA TRP A 231 1.13 -9.01 -22.43
C TRP A 231 2.47 -8.46 -22.95
N GLN A 232 2.46 -7.67 -24.00
CA GLN A 232 3.69 -7.19 -24.67
C GLN A 232 4.21 -5.85 -24.10
N GLY A 233 3.47 -5.18 -23.23
CA GLY A 233 3.91 -3.95 -22.58
C GLY A 233 4.81 -4.21 -21.38
N ASP A 234 5.34 -3.12 -20.83
CA ASP A 234 6.17 -3.11 -19.63
C ASP A 234 5.33 -3.20 -18.37
N ILE A 235 5.86 -3.82 -17.33
CA ILE A 235 5.20 -3.97 -16.04
C ILE A 235 6.09 -3.49 -14.90
N ALA A 236 5.46 -2.90 -13.89
CA ALA A 236 6.13 -2.49 -12.66
C ALA A 236 5.32 -2.99 -11.46
N LEU A 237 5.92 -3.86 -10.67
CA LEU A 237 5.24 -4.57 -9.60
C LEU A 237 5.97 -4.35 -8.26
N ASP A 238 5.25 -3.84 -7.27
CA ASP A 238 5.67 -3.87 -5.87
C ASP A 238 4.97 -4.99 -5.11
N CYS A 239 3.71 -5.26 -5.44
CA CYS A 239 2.89 -6.33 -4.88
C CYS A 239 2.76 -7.47 -5.87
N TRP A 240 2.90 -8.70 -5.38
CA TRP A 240 2.98 -9.90 -6.22
C TRP A 240 1.94 -10.92 -5.79
N GLU A 241 1.33 -11.58 -6.74
CA GLU A 241 0.53 -12.75 -6.44
C GLU A 241 1.45 -13.89 -5.98
N GLY A 242 1.08 -14.54 -4.88
CA GLY A 242 1.87 -15.64 -4.32
C GLY A 242 3.06 -15.23 -3.43
N GLU A 243 3.19 -13.95 -3.02
CA GLU A 243 4.22 -13.51 -2.07
C GLU A 243 4.37 -14.47 -0.87
N PRO A 244 5.58 -14.78 -0.46
CA PRO A 244 6.89 -14.35 -0.95
C PRO A 244 7.44 -15.19 -2.10
N ASN A 245 6.72 -16.23 -2.55
CA ASN A 245 7.11 -17.16 -3.60
C ASN A 245 6.61 -16.65 -4.96
N ILE A 246 7.24 -15.57 -5.44
CA ILE A 246 6.83 -14.87 -6.63
C ILE A 246 7.19 -15.62 -7.92
N ASN A 247 6.42 -15.39 -8.99
CA ASN A 247 6.70 -15.97 -10.31
C ASN A 247 8.00 -15.39 -10.88
N ARG A 248 8.95 -16.28 -11.22
CA ARG A 248 10.31 -15.93 -11.67
C ARG A 248 10.33 -15.32 -13.06
N GLU A 249 9.53 -15.82 -13.97
CA GLU A 249 9.47 -15.32 -15.34
C GLU A 249 8.88 -13.90 -15.33
N LEU A 250 7.86 -13.66 -14.49
CA LEU A 250 7.28 -12.35 -14.30
C LEU A 250 8.27 -11.36 -13.66
N LEU A 251 9.09 -11.84 -12.70
CA LEU A 251 10.16 -11.05 -12.11
C LEU A 251 11.18 -10.59 -13.15
N GLU A 252 11.63 -11.50 -14.01
CA GLU A 252 12.59 -11.16 -15.07
C GLU A 252 12.00 -10.18 -16.09
N LYS A 253 10.73 -10.37 -16.45
CA LYS A 253 10.02 -9.49 -17.38
C LYS A 253 9.82 -8.07 -16.83
N ALA A 254 9.62 -7.92 -15.52
CA ALA A 254 9.27 -6.64 -14.93
C ALA A 254 10.36 -5.58 -15.13
N PHE A 255 9.99 -4.39 -15.61
CA PHE A 255 10.85 -3.22 -15.68
C PHE A 255 11.24 -2.75 -14.27
N VAL A 256 10.25 -2.65 -13.38
CA VAL A 256 10.47 -2.43 -11.94
C VAL A 256 9.86 -3.58 -11.16
N ALA A 257 10.64 -4.15 -10.25
CA ALA A 257 10.27 -5.26 -9.39
C ALA A 257 10.78 -5.02 -7.97
N THR A 258 9.88 -4.76 -7.02
CA THR A 258 10.27 -4.50 -5.63
C THR A 258 9.57 -5.44 -4.66
N PRO A 259 10.17 -5.76 -3.49
CA PRO A 259 9.65 -6.78 -2.58
C PRO A 259 8.58 -6.22 -1.62
N HIS A 260 7.51 -5.62 -2.16
CA HIS A 260 6.39 -5.03 -1.43
C HIS A 260 6.85 -3.96 -0.42
N ILE A 261 7.63 -2.98 -0.91
CA ILE A 261 8.24 -1.90 -0.11
C ILE A 261 7.84 -0.50 -0.58
N ALA A 262 6.94 -0.37 -1.56
CA ALA A 262 6.48 0.93 -2.04
C ALA A 262 5.99 1.85 -0.91
N GLY A 263 5.35 1.28 0.11
CA GLY A 263 4.90 1.99 1.30
C GLY A 263 5.93 2.09 2.45
N TYR A 264 7.20 1.73 2.24
CA TYR A 264 8.19 1.69 3.33
C TYR A 264 8.95 3.01 3.44
N SER A 265 8.47 3.88 4.31
CA SER A 265 9.08 5.17 4.64
C SER A 265 9.15 5.40 6.14
N LEU A 266 10.05 6.27 6.57
CA LEU A 266 10.19 6.68 7.97
C LEU A 266 8.88 7.31 8.47
N GLN A 267 8.37 8.31 7.76
CA GLN A 267 7.15 9.03 8.12
C GLN A 267 5.91 8.14 8.08
N GLY A 268 5.80 7.27 7.08
CA GLY A 268 4.70 6.29 6.99
C GLY A 268 4.65 5.33 8.17
N LYS A 269 5.82 4.83 8.62
CA LYS A 269 5.89 3.96 9.80
C LYS A 269 5.58 4.71 11.08
N GLN A 270 6.02 5.96 11.22
CA GLN A 270 5.69 6.82 12.37
C GLN A 270 4.18 7.08 12.42
N ARG A 271 3.56 7.49 11.30
CA ARG A 271 2.10 7.69 11.23
C ARG A 271 1.32 6.42 11.54
N GLY A 272 1.75 5.26 11.00
CA GLY A 272 1.08 3.99 11.28
C GLY A 272 1.02 3.67 12.77
N THR A 273 2.14 3.82 13.47
CA THR A 273 2.19 3.63 14.94
C THR A 273 1.37 4.68 15.67
N SER A 274 1.44 5.96 15.25
CA SER A 274 0.66 7.05 15.83
C SER A 274 -0.85 6.77 15.77
N MET A 275 -1.36 6.37 14.61
CA MET A 275 -2.78 6.07 14.41
C MET A 275 -3.28 4.95 15.34
N ILE A 276 -2.44 3.93 15.58
CA ILE A 276 -2.79 2.86 16.52
C ILE A 276 -2.77 3.37 17.97
N ILE A 277 -1.82 4.21 18.34
CA ILE A 277 -1.79 4.84 19.68
C ILE A 277 -3.02 5.73 19.88
N GLU A 278 -3.39 6.53 18.91
CA GLU A 278 -4.60 7.36 18.97
C GLU A 278 -5.88 6.51 19.10
N ALA A 279 -5.93 5.36 18.41
CA ALA A 279 -7.04 4.43 18.53
C ALA A 279 -7.12 3.79 19.94
N LEU A 280 -5.97 3.42 20.52
CA LEU A 280 -5.90 2.93 21.90
C LEU A 280 -6.35 4.01 22.88
N ASN A 281 -5.91 5.25 22.71
CA ASN A 281 -6.32 6.38 23.53
C ASN A 281 -7.85 6.55 23.50
N ARG A 282 -8.46 6.52 22.32
CA ARG A 282 -9.92 6.63 22.18
C ARG A 282 -10.68 5.46 22.79
N HIS A 283 -10.17 4.24 22.62
CA HIS A 283 -10.86 3.04 23.08
C HIS A 283 -10.78 2.83 24.59
N PHE A 284 -9.63 3.10 25.20
CA PHE A 284 -9.38 2.83 26.61
C PHE A 284 -9.38 4.10 27.48
N GLY A 285 -9.56 5.28 26.90
CA GLY A 285 -9.47 6.54 27.63
C GLY A 285 -8.03 6.88 28.10
N TRP A 286 -7.02 6.35 27.40
CA TRP A 286 -5.62 6.63 27.73
C TRP A 286 -5.16 7.98 27.17
N ASN A 287 -4.01 8.44 27.65
CA ASN A 287 -3.39 9.68 27.19
C ASN A 287 -1.91 9.43 26.85
N ILE A 288 -1.69 8.49 25.96
CA ILE A 288 -0.35 8.21 25.41
C ILE A 288 -0.04 9.27 24.36
N THR A 289 1.12 9.90 24.44
CA THR A 289 1.56 10.84 23.40
C THR A 289 1.86 10.09 22.11
N PRO A 290 1.14 10.37 20.99
CA PRO A 290 1.41 9.73 19.71
C PRO A 290 2.82 10.06 19.18
N VAL A 291 3.34 9.18 18.33
CA VAL A 291 4.60 9.42 17.62
C VAL A 291 4.41 10.58 16.64
N GLN A 292 5.22 11.61 16.76
CA GLN A 292 5.23 12.67 15.76
C GLN A 292 5.99 12.23 14.52
N ALA A 293 5.35 12.36 13.36
CA ALA A 293 6.04 12.08 12.10
C ALA A 293 7.14 13.13 11.87
N SER A 294 8.32 12.66 11.52
CA SER A 294 9.45 13.50 11.14
C SER A 294 9.07 14.38 9.93
N THR A 295 9.68 15.55 9.83
CA THR A 295 9.50 16.42 8.66
C THR A 295 9.96 15.66 7.39
N PRO A 296 9.19 15.70 6.30
CA PRO A 296 9.65 15.19 5.00
C PRO A 296 10.94 15.85 4.54
N LEU A 297 11.53 15.36 3.45
CA LEU A 297 12.80 15.88 2.91
C LEU A 297 12.77 17.42 2.79
N LYS A 298 13.70 18.08 3.46
CA LYS A 298 13.85 19.54 3.36
C LYS A 298 14.29 19.94 1.94
N GLY A 299 13.69 21.01 1.43
CA GLY A 299 14.01 21.54 0.08
C GLY A 299 13.11 21.01 -1.03
N ALA A 300 12.22 20.09 -0.75
CA ALA A 300 11.22 19.62 -1.71
C ALA A 300 9.83 20.25 -1.40
N GLU A 301 9.77 21.60 -1.38
CA GLU A 301 8.49 22.32 -1.17
C GLU A 301 7.49 22.03 -2.31
N ASN A 302 7.99 21.59 -3.47
CA ASN A 302 7.19 21.20 -4.62
C ASN A 302 7.65 19.82 -5.14
N VAL A 303 6.71 19.02 -5.55
CA VAL A 303 6.96 17.76 -6.26
C VAL A 303 7.36 18.10 -7.70
N THR A 304 8.61 17.84 -8.05
CA THR A 304 9.16 18.02 -9.40
C THR A 304 9.80 16.72 -9.88
N PRO A 305 10.02 16.52 -11.20
CA PRO A 305 10.74 15.35 -11.67
C PRO A 305 12.09 15.14 -10.97
N GLN A 306 12.84 16.23 -10.77
CA GLN A 306 14.16 16.17 -10.13
C GLN A 306 14.07 15.75 -8.66
N THR A 307 13.14 16.34 -7.87
CA THR A 307 12.99 16.00 -6.46
C THR A 307 12.55 14.54 -6.26
N ILE A 308 11.74 14.01 -7.18
CA ILE A 308 11.32 12.60 -7.16
C ILE A 308 12.52 11.69 -7.45
N ILE A 309 13.28 11.96 -8.52
CA ILE A 309 14.45 11.16 -8.93
C ILE A 309 15.51 11.15 -7.83
N ASP A 310 15.79 12.29 -7.23
CA ASP A 310 16.78 12.44 -6.16
C ASP A 310 16.36 11.75 -4.86
N SER A 311 15.05 11.60 -4.64
CA SER A 311 14.52 11.02 -3.41
C SER A 311 14.52 9.50 -3.39
N TYR A 312 14.32 8.86 -4.54
CA TYR A 312 14.19 7.39 -4.62
C TYR A 312 14.38 6.86 -6.05
N ASN A 313 15.11 5.73 -6.15
CA ASN A 313 15.29 5.01 -7.41
C ASN A 313 14.87 3.52 -7.27
N PRO A 314 13.71 3.10 -7.79
CA PRO A 314 13.21 1.74 -7.68
C PRO A 314 14.05 0.70 -8.46
N LEU A 315 14.87 1.13 -9.40
CA LEU A 315 15.74 0.21 -10.16
C LEU A 315 16.84 -0.41 -9.30
N ILE A 316 17.26 0.26 -8.22
CA ILE A 316 18.22 -0.29 -7.25
C ILE A 316 17.61 -1.50 -6.54
N ASP A 317 16.38 -1.35 -6.01
CA ASP A 317 15.67 -2.44 -5.34
C ASP A 317 15.31 -3.56 -6.32
N THR A 318 15.00 -3.21 -7.57
CA THR A 318 14.77 -4.17 -8.66
C THR A 318 16.00 -5.03 -8.91
N ALA A 319 17.17 -4.42 -9.00
CA ALA A 319 18.43 -5.15 -9.19
C ALA A 319 18.70 -6.10 -8.02
N HIS A 320 18.48 -5.68 -6.79
CA HIS A 320 18.62 -6.52 -5.62
C HIS A 320 17.67 -7.71 -5.64
N LEU A 321 16.39 -7.49 -5.93
CA LEU A 321 15.40 -8.57 -5.97
C LEU A 321 15.67 -9.56 -7.11
N LYS A 322 16.02 -9.08 -8.30
CA LYS A 322 16.37 -9.95 -9.45
C LYS A 322 17.62 -10.77 -9.18
N SER A 323 18.64 -10.20 -8.53
CA SER A 323 19.87 -10.92 -8.21
C SER A 323 19.70 -12.02 -7.17
N ALA A 324 18.75 -11.87 -6.25
CA ALA A 324 18.51 -12.80 -5.15
C ALA A 324 17.02 -12.97 -4.83
N PRO A 325 16.21 -13.53 -5.74
CA PRO A 325 14.76 -13.59 -5.58
C PRO A 325 14.26 -14.42 -4.40
N THR A 326 15.06 -15.35 -3.89
CA THR A 326 14.74 -16.13 -2.66
C THR A 326 14.81 -15.29 -1.38
N THR A 327 15.38 -14.10 -1.47
CA THR A 327 15.54 -13.18 -0.34
C THR A 327 14.43 -12.14 -0.22
N PHE A 328 13.31 -12.31 -0.95
CA PHE A 328 12.16 -11.40 -0.96
C PHE A 328 11.80 -10.91 0.45
N GLU A 329 11.58 -11.85 1.37
CA GLU A 329 11.23 -11.54 2.74
C GLU A 329 12.35 -10.84 3.52
N SER A 330 13.59 -11.20 3.30
CA SER A 330 14.74 -10.57 3.94
C SER A 330 14.90 -9.13 3.46
N LEU A 331 14.80 -8.89 2.16
CA LEU A 331 14.84 -7.56 1.56
C LEU A 331 13.72 -6.66 2.12
N ARG A 332 12.50 -7.21 2.22
CA ARG A 332 11.35 -6.50 2.77
C ARG A 332 11.51 -6.18 4.26
N ASN A 333 11.93 -7.16 5.06
CA ASN A 333 12.02 -7.01 6.51
C ASN A 333 13.15 -6.09 6.97
N ASN A 334 14.24 -6.02 6.21
CA ASN A 334 15.43 -5.24 6.52
C ASN A 334 15.54 -3.99 5.64
N TYR A 335 14.46 -3.60 4.95
CA TYR A 335 14.47 -2.46 4.06
C TYR A 335 14.83 -1.17 4.80
N PRO A 336 15.84 -0.42 4.37
CA PRO A 336 16.18 0.87 4.94
C PRO A 336 15.06 1.87 4.64
N LEU A 337 14.44 2.43 5.70
CA LEU A 337 13.31 3.34 5.54
C LEU A 337 13.76 4.62 4.83
N ARG A 338 13.16 4.89 3.69
CA ARG A 338 13.40 6.16 2.97
C ARG A 338 12.56 7.29 3.55
N ASN A 339 12.96 8.53 3.29
CA ASN A 339 12.15 9.69 3.59
C ASN A 339 11.11 9.94 2.48
N GLU A 340 9.95 10.41 2.86
CA GLU A 340 8.91 10.83 1.93
C GLU A 340 9.19 12.23 1.39
N LEU A 341 8.63 12.50 0.21
CA LEU A 341 8.41 13.85 -0.28
C LEU A 341 7.18 14.45 0.40
N PRO A 342 7.08 15.79 0.51
CA PRO A 342 5.95 16.47 1.14
C PRO A 342 4.61 16.27 0.42
#